data_e2404a276cda27c1a439e83591bda3c4
#
_entry.id   e2404a276cda27c1a439e83591bda3c4
#
_cell.length_a   1.000
_cell.length_b   1.000
_cell.length_c   1.000
_cell.angle_alpha   90.00
_cell.angle_beta   90.00
_cell.angle_gamma   90.00
#
_symmetry.space_group_name_H-M   'P 1'
#
loop_
_entity.id
_entity.type
_entity.pdbx_description
1 polymer ?
#
loop_
_entity_poly.entity_id
_entity_poly.type
_entity_poly.pdbx_seq_one_letter_code
_entity_poly.pdbx_strand_id
1 'polypeptide(L)'
;MIRVSEAVLPGHPDKLCDFVAESIVQAALAVDAEAYAQIEAAIWCDQLWLSGGYAARGAALDVERIAVEALDSIARAVNPDAKRDPWRVTNAVCRYDVDPTRWTRHVNDQAIVIGWAGYDDKVQYLPPEHFLALEFRTALWEACCGGELARCGPDGKLIVRLKEDADGFALEHVLVTLEHPQAMSVFDLAARVSAVLARRYEALRRADARWVSRWREVELLVNPNGPLSDAGSQKDNGQTGRKLVMDYYGPRVPLGGGAIYGKHPTHVDRFGARVARELAVDAVKRGAGECLVRAVYAPNVAEPLDVQVEVARGDEVMPKSIVSAGWCCSCGAASGAGRTSAVTAWPARSRPAG
;
A
#
# COMPACT_ATOMS: atom_id res chain seq x y z
N MET A 1 23.95 6.64 8.67
CA MET A 1 22.72 7.43 9.01
C MET A 1 21.68 6.46 9.53
N ILE A 2 20.84 6.87 10.50
CA ILE A 2 19.73 6.01 10.98
C ILE A 2 18.51 6.23 10.11
N ARG A 3 17.85 5.12 9.72
CA ARG A 3 16.65 5.06 8.90
C ARG A 3 15.59 4.21 9.60
N VAL A 4 14.36 4.62 9.55
CA VAL A 4 13.23 3.90 10.14
C VAL A 4 12.06 3.83 9.17
N SER A 5 11.32 2.73 9.21
CA SER A 5 10.04 2.63 8.49
C SER A 5 9.10 1.69 9.22
N GLU A 6 7.81 1.83 8.94
CA GLU A 6 6.77 0.95 9.48
C GLU A 6 5.90 0.38 8.36
N ALA A 7 5.28 -0.75 8.64
CA ALA A 7 4.23 -1.32 7.81
C ALA A 7 3.19 -2.00 8.70
N VAL A 8 1.95 -2.06 8.21
CA VAL A 8 0.86 -2.77 8.88
C VAL A 8 0.33 -3.91 8.02
N LEU A 9 -0.20 -4.96 8.64
CA LEU A 9 -0.80 -6.09 7.95
C LEU A 9 -2.14 -5.72 7.29
N PRO A 10 -2.63 -6.54 6.35
CA PRO A 10 -3.89 -6.29 5.65
C PRO A 10 -5.12 -6.15 6.56
N GLY A 11 -5.13 -6.79 7.72
CA GLY A 11 -6.24 -6.71 8.68
C GLY A 11 -6.17 -5.54 9.66
N HIS A 12 -5.16 -4.68 9.56
CA HIS A 12 -5.16 -3.41 10.29
C HIS A 12 -6.38 -2.56 9.89
N PRO A 13 -7.12 -1.95 10.83
CA PRO A 13 -8.37 -1.26 10.55
C PRO A 13 -8.31 -0.25 9.40
N ASP A 14 -7.27 0.58 9.31
CA ASP A 14 -7.11 1.50 8.19
C ASP A 14 -6.96 0.77 6.84
N LYS A 15 -6.25 -0.36 6.81
CA LYS A 15 -6.07 -1.13 5.57
C LYS A 15 -7.31 -1.95 5.20
N LEU A 16 -8.12 -2.35 6.19
CA LEU A 16 -9.45 -2.90 5.93
C LEU A 16 -10.34 -1.87 5.22
N CYS A 17 -10.32 -0.60 5.67
CA CYS A 17 -11.06 0.47 5.01
C CYS A 17 -10.57 0.72 3.58
N ASP A 18 -9.25 0.77 3.37
CA ASP A 18 -8.67 0.87 2.02
C ASP A 18 -9.12 -0.28 1.12
N PHE A 19 -9.14 -1.50 1.67
CA PHE A 19 -9.54 -2.69 0.91
C PHE A 19 -11.04 -2.71 0.57
N VAL A 20 -11.88 -2.30 1.50
CA VAL A 20 -13.33 -2.14 1.26
C VAL A 20 -13.56 -1.13 0.15
N ALA A 21 -12.99 0.06 0.28
CA ALA A 21 -13.14 1.13 -0.70
C ALA A 21 -12.65 0.69 -2.10
N GLU A 22 -11.48 0.05 -2.17
CA GLU A 22 -10.93 -0.47 -3.43
C GLU A 22 -11.78 -1.60 -4.02
N SER A 23 -12.36 -2.47 -3.19
CA SER A 23 -13.24 -3.55 -3.66
C SER A 23 -14.50 -3.01 -4.34
N ILE A 24 -15.07 -1.93 -3.83
CA ILE A 24 -16.22 -1.25 -4.44
C ILE A 24 -15.81 -0.59 -5.77
N VAL A 25 -14.65 0.06 -5.82
CA VAL A 25 -14.10 0.62 -7.08
C VAL A 25 -13.91 -0.48 -8.13
N GLN A 26 -13.31 -1.60 -7.75
CA GLN A 26 -13.11 -2.73 -8.67
C GLN A 26 -14.42 -3.35 -9.14
N ALA A 27 -15.45 -3.39 -8.29
CA ALA A 27 -16.77 -3.83 -8.69
C ALA A 27 -17.43 -2.86 -9.69
N ALA A 28 -17.25 -1.55 -9.52
CA ALA A 28 -17.72 -0.57 -10.48
C ALA A 28 -17.04 -0.74 -11.85
N LEU A 29 -15.72 -0.93 -11.85
CA LEU A 29 -14.94 -1.16 -13.07
C LEU A 29 -15.27 -2.50 -13.75
N ALA A 30 -15.67 -3.51 -12.99
CA ALA A 30 -16.12 -4.78 -13.56
C ALA A 30 -17.47 -4.65 -14.30
N VAL A 31 -18.33 -3.71 -13.89
CA VAL A 31 -19.61 -3.40 -14.57
C VAL A 31 -19.38 -2.46 -15.77
N ASP A 32 -18.50 -1.48 -15.61
CA ASP A 32 -18.16 -0.50 -16.66
C ASP A 32 -16.67 -0.12 -16.56
N ALA A 33 -15.89 -0.47 -17.58
CA ALA A 33 -14.45 -0.19 -17.59
C ALA A 33 -14.10 1.33 -17.53
N GLU A 34 -15.05 2.20 -17.85
CA GLU A 34 -14.92 3.66 -17.72
C GLU A 34 -15.58 4.22 -16.45
N ALA A 35 -15.97 3.35 -15.49
CA ALA A 35 -16.67 3.80 -14.28
C ALA A 35 -15.87 4.86 -13.52
N TYR A 36 -16.59 5.89 -13.11
CA TYR A 36 -16.13 6.78 -12.04
C TYR A 36 -16.43 6.13 -10.68
N ALA A 37 -15.51 6.21 -9.76
CA ALA A 37 -15.77 5.87 -8.36
C ALA A 37 -14.80 6.60 -7.45
N GLN A 38 -15.34 7.11 -6.34
CA GLN A 38 -14.59 7.68 -5.23
C GLN A 38 -15.31 7.28 -3.94
N ILE A 39 -14.70 6.39 -3.18
CA ILE A 39 -15.31 5.71 -2.03
C ILE A 39 -14.40 5.89 -0.82
N GLU A 40 -15.02 6.21 0.31
CA GLU A 40 -14.40 6.28 1.61
C GLU A 40 -15.09 5.30 2.56
N ALA A 41 -14.32 4.68 3.43
CA ALA A 41 -14.79 3.79 4.47
C ALA A 41 -14.22 4.18 5.82
N ALA A 42 -15.00 4.00 6.89
CA ALA A 42 -14.54 4.08 8.26
C ALA A 42 -15.07 2.89 9.06
N ILE A 43 -14.29 2.42 10.04
CA ILE A 43 -14.61 1.23 10.82
C ILE A 43 -14.32 1.44 12.31
N TRP A 44 -15.22 0.95 13.17
CA TRP A 44 -15.02 0.87 14.62
C TRP A 44 -15.90 -0.23 15.19
N CYS A 45 -15.32 -1.11 15.97
CA CYS A 45 -16.01 -2.30 16.49
C CYS A 45 -16.64 -3.11 15.34
N ASP A 46 -17.95 -3.28 15.36
CA ASP A 46 -18.77 -3.93 14.34
C ASP A 46 -19.44 -2.92 13.37
N GLN A 47 -19.15 -1.62 13.50
CA GLN A 47 -19.71 -0.57 12.66
C GLN A 47 -18.84 -0.35 11.43
N LEU A 48 -19.46 -0.27 10.27
CA LEU A 48 -18.86 0.13 9.01
C LEU A 48 -19.64 1.29 8.40
N TRP A 49 -18.98 2.41 8.17
CA TRP A 49 -19.53 3.57 7.46
C TRP A 49 -18.94 3.65 6.08
N LEU A 50 -19.80 3.79 5.07
CA LEU A 50 -19.43 3.95 3.67
C LEU A 50 -19.97 5.27 3.15
N SER A 51 -19.15 6.02 2.43
CA SER A 51 -19.51 7.28 1.79
C SER A 51 -18.83 7.45 0.44
N GLY A 52 -19.24 8.48 -0.31
CA GLY A 52 -18.72 8.75 -1.65
C GLY A 52 -19.76 8.45 -2.72
N GLY A 53 -19.28 8.08 -3.90
CA GLY A 53 -20.20 7.78 -4.98
C GLY A 53 -19.54 7.14 -6.20
N TYR A 54 -20.37 6.60 -7.08
CA TYR A 54 -19.93 6.03 -8.34
C TYR A 54 -20.91 6.34 -9.47
N ALA A 55 -20.40 6.38 -10.69
CA ALA A 55 -21.17 6.34 -11.92
C ALA A 55 -20.66 5.18 -12.78
N ALA A 56 -21.57 4.33 -13.22
CA ALA A 56 -21.28 3.21 -14.10
C ALA A 56 -22.50 2.90 -14.97
N ARG A 57 -22.27 2.58 -16.24
CA ARG A 57 -23.31 2.10 -17.14
C ARG A 57 -23.58 0.63 -16.84
N GLY A 58 -24.81 0.27 -16.52
CA GLY A 58 -25.19 -1.12 -16.20
C GLY A 58 -25.89 -1.27 -14.85
N ALA A 59 -25.78 -2.46 -14.25
CA ALA A 59 -26.47 -2.79 -13.01
C ALA A 59 -25.96 -1.98 -11.80
N ALA A 60 -26.87 -1.67 -10.87
CA ALA A 60 -26.49 -1.08 -9.59
C ALA A 60 -25.64 -2.07 -8.78
N LEU A 61 -24.66 -1.54 -8.05
CA LEU A 61 -23.84 -2.33 -7.15
C LEU A 61 -24.57 -2.58 -5.83
N ASP A 62 -24.46 -3.79 -5.32
CA ASP A 62 -24.78 -4.09 -3.93
C ASP A 62 -23.54 -3.75 -3.06
N VAL A 63 -23.42 -2.45 -2.76
CA VAL A 63 -22.25 -1.87 -2.09
C VAL A 63 -22.03 -2.50 -0.71
N GLU A 64 -23.11 -2.74 0.04
CA GLU A 64 -23.02 -3.31 1.39
C GLU A 64 -22.50 -4.76 1.35
N ARG A 65 -23.04 -5.57 0.46
CA ARG A 65 -22.57 -6.95 0.27
C ARG A 65 -21.11 -6.99 -0.16
N ILE A 66 -20.68 -6.14 -1.11
CA ILE A 66 -19.29 -6.06 -1.55
C ILE A 66 -18.36 -5.70 -0.39
N ALA A 67 -18.76 -4.73 0.43
CA ALA A 67 -17.96 -4.27 1.57
C ALA A 67 -17.81 -5.38 2.63
N VAL A 68 -18.91 -6.04 3.00
CA VAL A 68 -18.87 -7.16 3.97
C VAL A 68 -18.06 -8.33 3.45
N GLU A 69 -18.24 -8.73 2.18
CA GLU A 69 -17.45 -9.79 1.56
C GLU A 69 -15.94 -9.47 1.55
N ALA A 70 -15.58 -8.20 1.33
CA ALA A 70 -14.20 -7.75 1.39
C ALA A 70 -13.60 -7.96 2.80
N LEU A 71 -14.27 -7.46 3.84
CA LEU A 71 -13.83 -7.62 5.23
C LEU A 71 -13.70 -9.10 5.62
N ASP A 72 -14.72 -9.89 5.32
CA ASP A 72 -14.73 -11.32 5.62
C ASP A 72 -13.63 -12.07 4.86
N SER A 73 -13.26 -11.65 3.67
CA SER A 73 -12.20 -12.29 2.89
C SER A 73 -10.84 -12.21 3.58
N ILE A 74 -10.54 -11.07 4.23
CA ILE A 74 -9.30 -10.88 5.01
C ILE A 74 -9.31 -11.76 6.27
N ALA A 75 -10.41 -11.80 6.99
CA ALA A 75 -10.54 -12.65 8.17
C ALA A 75 -10.37 -14.14 7.82
N ARG A 76 -11.06 -14.61 6.76
CA ARG A 76 -10.96 -15.99 6.28
C ARG A 76 -9.59 -16.36 5.70
N ALA A 77 -8.82 -15.40 5.22
CA ALA A 77 -7.47 -15.66 4.71
C ALA A 77 -6.53 -16.22 5.79
N VAL A 78 -6.69 -15.76 7.04
CA VAL A 78 -5.87 -16.23 8.17
C VAL A 78 -6.57 -17.30 9.02
N ASN A 79 -7.89 -17.29 9.04
CA ASN A 79 -8.71 -18.28 9.77
C ASN A 79 -9.96 -18.61 8.95
N PRO A 80 -9.96 -19.71 8.18
CA PRO A 80 -11.11 -20.12 7.36
C PRO A 80 -12.38 -20.35 8.16
N ASP A 81 -12.25 -20.71 9.43
CA ASP A 81 -13.36 -20.99 10.35
C ASP A 81 -13.80 -19.73 11.14
N ALA A 82 -13.23 -18.57 10.85
CA ALA A 82 -13.55 -17.34 11.56
C ALA A 82 -15.06 -17.06 11.49
N LYS A 83 -15.69 -17.03 12.65
CA LYS A 83 -17.05 -16.55 12.81
C LYS A 83 -16.98 -15.16 13.42
N ARG A 84 -17.72 -14.25 12.85
CA ARG A 84 -17.84 -12.88 13.34
C ARG A 84 -19.31 -12.49 13.45
N ASP A 85 -19.62 -11.63 14.38
CA ASP A 85 -20.91 -10.96 14.42
C ASP A 85 -21.12 -10.13 13.14
N PRO A 86 -22.34 -10.06 12.63
CA PRO A 86 -22.63 -9.33 11.41
C PRO A 86 -22.22 -7.85 11.53
N TRP A 87 -21.62 -7.34 10.46
CA TRP A 87 -21.31 -5.92 10.36
C TRP A 87 -22.59 -5.10 10.30
N ARG A 88 -22.63 -4.03 11.07
CA ARG A 88 -23.66 -2.99 10.99
C ARG A 88 -23.17 -1.92 10.01
N VAL A 89 -23.72 -1.95 8.79
CA VAL A 89 -23.30 -1.06 7.71
C VAL A 89 -24.21 0.17 7.65
N THR A 90 -23.59 1.34 7.67
CA THR A 90 -24.23 2.61 7.33
C THR A 90 -23.74 3.02 5.94
N ASN A 91 -24.60 2.93 4.97
CA ASN A 91 -24.26 3.16 3.57
C ASN A 91 -24.81 4.51 3.09
N ALA A 92 -23.91 5.46 2.81
CA ALA A 92 -24.19 6.75 2.20
C ALA A 92 -23.54 6.90 0.81
N VAL A 93 -23.21 5.76 0.16
CA VAL A 93 -22.65 5.79 -1.20
C VAL A 93 -23.74 6.11 -2.22
N CYS A 94 -23.53 7.17 -2.99
CA CYS A 94 -24.44 7.61 -4.04
C CYS A 94 -24.13 6.93 -5.37
N ARG A 95 -25.16 6.48 -6.08
CA ARG A 95 -25.03 6.20 -7.52
C ARG A 95 -25.46 7.43 -8.30
N TYR A 96 -24.53 7.92 -9.16
CA TYR A 96 -24.81 9.07 -10.02
C TYR A 96 -25.40 8.61 -11.35
N ASP A 97 -26.50 9.24 -11.78
CA ASP A 97 -27.14 9.01 -13.07
C ASP A 97 -26.52 9.98 -14.12
N VAL A 98 -25.23 9.74 -14.42
CA VAL A 98 -24.47 10.52 -15.40
C VAL A 98 -23.51 9.60 -16.15
N ASP A 99 -23.09 10.01 -17.35
CA ASP A 99 -22.03 9.31 -18.07
C ASP A 99 -20.71 9.44 -17.29
N PRO A 100 -20.11 8.31 -16.87
CA PRO A 100 -18.89 8.32 -16.06
C PRO A 100 -17.71 9.02 -16.78
N THR A 101 -17.69 9.02 -18.12
CA THR A 101 -16.61 9.64 -18.89
C THR A 101 -16.49 11.14 -18.65
N ARG A 102 -17.54 11.77 -18.13
CA ARG A 102 -17.50 13.17 -17.69
C ARG A 102 -16.39 13.45 -16.69
N TRP A 103 -16.05 12.46 -15.83
CA TRP A 103 -15.05 12.61 -14.76
C TRP A 103 -13.82 11.75 -14.95
N THR A 104 -13.83 10.78 -15.89
CA THR A 104 -12.71 9.83 -16.05
C THR A 104 -11.81 10.14 -17.24
N ARG A 105 -12.24 11.03 -18.15
CA ARG A 105 -11.45 11.40 -19.36
C ARG A 105 -10.61 12.65 -19.22
N HIS A 106 -10.74 13.38 -18.12
CA HIS A 106 -10.01 14.63 -17.87
C HIS A 106 -9.44 14.61 -16.46
N VAL A 107 -8.48 15.50 -16.19
CA VAL A 107 -8.04 15.77 -14.81
C VAL A 107 -9.27 16.27 -14.04
N ASN A 108 -9.71 15.51 -13.07
CA ASN A 108 -11.00 15.71 -12.41
C ASN A 108 -10.89 16.47 -11.08
N ASP A 109 -9.68 16.65 -10.58
CA ASP A 109 -9.44 17.30 -9.29
C ASP A 109 -8.12 18.09 -9.32
N GLN A 110 -7.92 18.96 -8.36
CA GLN A 110 -6.62 19.54 -8.06
C GLN A 110 -5.79 18.55 -7.23
N ALA A 111 -4.49 18.44 -7.50
CA ALA A 111 -3.62 17.58 -6.72
C ALA A 111 -2.17 18.06 -6.74
N ILE A 112 -1.47 17.81 -5.64
CA ILE A 112 -0.02 17.76 -5.60
C ILE A 112 0.36 16.30 -5.47
N VAL A 113 1.02 15.75 -6.49
CA VAL A 113 1.45 14.35 -6.51
C VAL A 113 2.96 14.25 -6.37
N ILE A 114 3.39 13.17 -5.72
CA ILE A 114 4.81 12.90 -5.45
C ILE A 114 5.20 11.60 -6.12
N GLY A 115 6.34 11.62 -6.81
CA GLY A 115 7.07 10.44 -7.25
C GLY A 115 8.47 10.47 -6.67
N TRP A 116 8.96 9.36 -6.18
CA TRP A 116 10.31 9.23 -5.69
C TRP A 116 10.93 7.92 -6.15
N ALA A 117 12.22 7.93 -6.47
CA ALA A 117 13.03 6.75 -6.70
C ALA A 117 14.46 6.96 -6.18
N GLY A 118 15.11 5.90 -5.78
CA GLY A 118 16.51 5.90 -5.41
C GLY A 118 17.08 4.49 -5.42
N TYR A 119 18.41 4.37 -5.27
CA TYR A 119 19.11 3.10 -5.25
C TYR A 119 19.00 2.35 -6.60
N ASP A 120 18.40 1.16 -6.58
CA ASP A 120 18.30 0.29 -7.75
C ASP A 120 17.10 -0.68 -7.66
N ASP A 121 17.02 -1.59 -8.61
CA ASP A 121 15.97 -2.60 -8.74
C ASP A 121 15.97 -3.64 -7.62
N LYS A 122 17.11 -3.90 -6.96
CA LYS A 122 17.21 -4.86 -5.85
C LYS A 122 16.39 -4.44 -4.63
N VAL A 123 16.22 -3.14 -4.44
CA VAL A 123 15.30 -2.58 -3.45
C VAL A 123 14.07 -1.93 -4.10
N GLN A 124 13.77 -2.33 -5.35
CA GLN A 124 12.62 -1.84 -6.13
C GLN A 124 12.59 -0.31 -6.26
N TYR A 125 13.75 0.33 -6.28
CA TYR A 125 13.90 1.80 -6.28
C TYR A 125 13.23 2.49 -5.09
N LEU A 126 13.01 1.78 -3.98
CA LEU A 126 12.46 2.30 -2.73
C LEU A 126 13.56 2.63 -1.72
N PRO A 127 13.26 3.46 -0.70
CA PRO A 127 14.13 3.54 0.48
C PRO A 127 14.34 2.16 1.08
N PRO A 128 15.58 1.72 1.37
CA PRO A 128 15.86 0.37 1.86
C PRO A 128 15.10 -0.01 3.12
N GLU A 129 14.93 0.94 4.04
CA GLU A 129 14.13 0.76 5.25
C GLU A 129 12.67 0.49 4.95
N HIS A 130 12.13 1.17 3.94
CA HIS A 130 10.74 0.98 3.52
C HIS A 130 10.56 -0.32 2.76
N PHE A 131 11.45 -0.62 1.83
CA PHE A 131 11.49 -1.90 1.14
C PHE A 131 11.50 -3.07 2.13
N LEU A 132 12.39 -3.02 3.14
CA LEU A 132 12.48 -4.09 4.14
C LEU A 132 11.21 -4.21 4.99
N ALA A 133 10.60 -3.09 5.37
CA ALA A 133 9.33 -3.11 6.11
C ALA A 133 8.22 -3.80 5.31
N LEU A 134 8.12 -3.52 3.99
CA LEU A 134 7.16 -4.17 3.10
C LEU A 134 7.46 -5.66 2.88
N GLU A 135 8.74 -6.04 2.75
CA GLU A 135 9.16 -7.44 2.65
C GLU A 135 8.82 -8.23 3.92
N PHE A 136 9.06 -7.66 5.10
CA PHE A 136 8.70 -8.29 6.38
C PHE A 136 7.20 -8.36 6.59
N ARG A 137 6.45 -7.31 6.21
CA ARG A 137 4.99 -7.34 6.19
C ARG A 137 4.46 -8.49 5.35
N THR A 138 5.00 -8.65 4.15
CA THR A 138 4.61 -9.72 3.22
C THR A 138 4.91 -11.10 3.82
N ALA A 139 6.11 -11.28 4.38
CA ALA A 139 6.50 -12.55 5.01
C ALA A 139 5.61 -12.93 6.21
N LEU A 140 5.27 -11.95 7.06
CA LEU A 140 4.35 -12.17 8.18
C LEU A 140 2.95 -12.52 7.70
N TRP A 141 2.42 -11.80 6.71
CA TRP A 141 1.11 -12.09 6.13
C TRP A 141 1.03 -13.48 5.52
N GLU A 142 2.01 -13.86 4.68
CA GLU A 142 2.10 -15.20 4.09
C GLU A 142 2.12 -16.29 5.18
N ALA A 143 2.89 -16.07 6.27
CA ALA A 143 2.97 -17.00 7.38
C ALA A 143 1.66 -17.11 8.17
N CYS A 144 0.89 -16.02 8.30
CA CYS A 144 -0.44 -16.03 8.92
C CYS A 144 -1.48 -16.75 8.06
N CYS A 145 -1.40 -16.62 6.74
CA CYS A 145 -2.37 -17.24 5.82
C CYS A 145 -2.23 -18.77 5.65
N GLY A 146 -1.20 -19.39 6.17
CA GLY A 146 -1.04 -20.86 6.02
C GLY A 146 0.33 -21.40 6.40
N GLY A 147 1.16 -20.59 7.08
CA GLY A 147 2.49 -20.96 7.54
C GLY A 147 2.60 -21.13 9.04
N GLU A 148 3.77 -20.81 9.58
CA GLU A 148 4.12 -20.98 10.99
C GLU A 148 3.32 -20.08 11.94
N LEU A 149 2.71 -19.01 11.41
CA LEU A 149 1.86 -18.09 12.14
C LEU A 149 0.37 -18.31 11.83
N ALA A 150 0.00 -19.50 11.33
CA ALA A 150 -1.40 -19.84 11.07
C ALA A 150 -2.27 -19.56 12.31
N ARG A 151 -3.42 -18.91 12.11
CA ARG A 151 -4.34 -18.42 13.14
C ARG A 151 -3.84 -17.21 13.94
N CYS A 152 -2.66 -16.64 13.61
CA CYS A 152 -2.28 -15.33 14.09
C CYS A 152 -2.91 -14.27 13.19
N GLY A 153 -3.36 -13.21 13.79
CA GLY A 153 -3.89 -11.99 13.19
C GLY A 153 -4.85 -12.04 12.24
N PRO A 154 -5.65 -11.20 11.63
CA PRO A 154 -5.11 -10.46 10.48
C PRO A 154 -4.45 -9.12 10.81
N ASP A 155 -4.62 -8.61 12.03
CA ASP A 155 -4.03 -7.33 12.41
C ASP A 155 -2.60 -7.48 12.94
N GLY A 156 -1.78 -6.54 12.58
CA GLY A 156 -0.41 -6.45 13.04
C GLY A 156 0.31 -5.25 12.46
N LYS A 157 1.38 -4.87 13.14
CA LYS A 157 2.22 -3.73 12.79
C LYS A 157 3.68 -4.08 13.00
N LEU A 158 4.55 -3.59 12.14
CA LEU A 158 5.98 -3.72 12.33
C LEU A 158 6.71 -2.41 12.08
N ILE A 159 7.84 -2.25 12.75
CA ILE A 159 8.79 -1.16 12.55
C ILE A 159 10.16 -1.78 12.33
N VAL A 160 10.93 -1.23 11.39
CA VAL A 160 12.33 -1.57 11.16
C VAL A 160 13.22 -0.35 11.41
N ARG A 161 14.41 -0.57 11.94
CA ARG A 161 15.45 0.44 12.10
C ARG A 161 16.74 -0.06 11.46
N LEU A 162 17.22 0.69 10.50
CA LEU A 162 18.47 0.45 9.79
C LEU A 162 19.50 1.51 10.14
N LYS A 163 20.77 1.12 10.14
CA LYS A 163 21.90 2.02 9.95
C LYS A 163 22.38 1.90 8.51
N GLU A 164 22.38 3.01 7.79
CA GLU A 164 22.92 3.13 6.45
C GLU A 164 24.25 3.87 6.49
N ASP A 165 25.30 3.27 5.92
CA ASP A 165 26.63 3.86 5.76
C ASP A 165 27.29 3.38 4.46
N ALA A 166 28.60 3.60 4.31
CA ALA A 166 29.34 3.19 3.12
C ALA A 166 29.41 1.67 2.92
N ASP A 167 29.26 0.89 4.01
CA ASP A 167 29.33 -0.58 3.98
C ASP A 167 27.98 -1.19 3.58
N GLY A 168 26.87 -0.45 3.68
CA GLY A 168 25.54 -0.88 3.27
C GLY A 168 24.44 -0.62 4.30
N PHE A 169 23.51 -1.58 4.42
CA PHE A 169 22.31 -1.51 5.25
C PHE A 169 22.44 -2.47 6.44
N ALA A 170 22.76 -1.94 7.61
CA ALA A 170 22.79 -2.73 8.84
C ALA A 170 21.41 -2.69 9.51
N LEU A 171 20.69 -3.81 9.51
CA LEU A 171 19.46 -3.97 10.28
C LEU A 171 19.82 -4.11 11.77
N GLU A 172 19.34 -3.19 12.59
CA GLU A 172 19.63 -3.15 14.02
C GLU A 172 18.45 -3.61 14.86
N HIS A 173 17.23 -3.11 14.55
CA HIS A 173 16.05 -3.39 15.36
C HIS A 173 14.83 -3.72 14.49
N VAL A 174 14.01 -4.64 14.98
CA VAL A 174 12.68 -4.94 14.47
C VAL A 174 11.71 -4.99 15.64
N LEU A 175 10.64 -4.23 15.57
CA LEU A 175 9.50 -4.31 16.47
C LEU A 175 8.31 -4.90 15.72
N VAL A 176 7.65 -5.91 16.28
CA VAL A 176 6.43 -6.52 15.74
C VAL A 176 5.36 -6.52 16.81
N THR A 177 4.20 -5.96 16.48
CA THR A 177 2.96 -6.19 17.24
C THR A 177 2.03 -7.01 16.35
N LEU A 178 1.63 -8.20 16.80
CA LEU A 178 0.84 -9.14 16.03
C LEU A 178 -0.23 -9.78 16.90
N GLU A 179 -1.46 -9.75 16.41
CA GLU A 179 -2.56 -10.50 17.01
C GLU A 179 -2.27 -12.00 16.98
N HIS A 180 -2.57 -12.70 18.09
CA HIS A 180 -2.33 -14.14 18.18
C HIS A 180 -3.36 -14.84 19.07
N PRO A 181 -3.61 -16.15 18.90
CA PRO A 181 -4.53 -16.90 19.75
C PRO A 181 -4.09 -16.88 21.23
N GLN A 182 -5.04 -16.80 22.15
CA GLN A 182 -4.78 -16.83 23.60
C GLN A 182 -3.97 -18.08 24.04
N ALA A 183 -4.13 -19.20 23.31
CA ALA A 183 -3.41 -20.44 23.61
C ALA A 183 -1.92 -20.39 23.22
N MET A 184 -1.49 -19.38 22.47
CA MET A 184 -0.08 -19.19 22.09
C MET A 184 0.57 -18.20 23.06
N SER A 185 1.67 -18.57 23.67
CA SER A 185 2.45 -17.64 24.50
C SER A 185 3.16 -16.60 23.65
N VAL A 186 3.43 -15.42 24.24
CA VAL A 186 4.24 -14.37 23.55
C VAL A 186 5.64 -14.90 23.22
N PHE A 187 6.18 -15.81 24.03
CA PHE A 187 7.48 -16.46 23.77
C PHE A 187 7.43 -17.34 22.51
N ASP A 188 6.40 -18.18 22.36
CA ASP A 188 6.21 -19.01 21.17
C ASP A 188 5.96 -18.15 19.93
N LEU A 189 5.16 -17.08 20.08
CA LEU A 189 4.94 -16.11 19.02
C LEU A 189 6.26 -15.49 18.56
N ALA A 190 7.09 -15.02 19.51
CA ALA A 190 8.37 -14.40 19.22
C ALA A 190 9.33 -15.35 18.48
N ALA A 191 9.39 -16.61 18.90
CA ALA A 191 10.20 -17.63 18.24
C ALA A 191 9.76 -17.87 16.78
N ARG A 192 8.45 -17.96 16.53
CA ARG A 192 7.88 -18.14 15.18
C ARG A 192 8.09 -16.91 14.30
N VAL A 193 7.81 -15.71 14.81
CA VAL A 193 8.05 -14.44 14.12
C VAL A 193 9.53 -14.33 13.75
N SER A 194 10.44 -14.63 14.69
CA SER A 194 11.88 -14.63 14.42
C SER A 194 12.26 -15.57 13.29
N ALA A 195 11.72 -16.79 13.27
CA ALA A 195 12.01 -17.77 12.21
C ALA A 195 11.53 -17.30 10.83
N VAL A 196 10.34 -16.70 10.75
CA VAL A 196 9.77 -16.17 9.50
C VAL A 196 10.61 -15.01 8.97
N LEU A 197 10.90 -14.01 9.81
CA LEU A 197 11.65 -12.83 9.42
C LEU A 197 13.12 -13.15 9.09
N ALA A 198 13.74 -14.06 9.86
CA ALA A 198 15.10 -14.54 9.59
C ALA A 198 15.23 -15.15 8.19
N ARG A 199 14.29 -16.01 7.78
CA ARG A 199 14.30 -16.63 6.44
C ARG A 199 14.18 -15.59 5.35
N ARG A 200 13.26 -14.61 5.49
CA ARG A 200 13.09 -13.53 4.51
C ARG A 200 14.34 -12.67 4.44
N TYR A 201 14.90 -12.28 5.58
CA TYR A 201 16.10 -11.44 5.63
C TYR A 201 17.34 -12.14 5.06
N GLU A 202 17.56 -13.41 5.37
CA GLU A 202 18.68 -14.17 4.81
C GLU A 202 18.53 -14.41 3.29
N ALA A 203 17.31 -14.45 2.76
CA ALA A 203 17.09 -14.47 1.31
C ALA A 203 17.48 -13.12 0.68
N LEU A 204 17.13 -12.00 1.31
CA LEU A 204 17.55 -10.67 0.85
C LEU A 204 19.08 -10.50 0.89
N ARG A 205 19.73 -10.94 1.97
CA ARG A 205 21.19 -10.89 2.10
C ARG A 205 21.92 -11.69 1.02
N ARG A 206 21.37 -12.83 0.62
CA ARG A 206 21.94 -13.64 -0.48
C ARG A 206 21.79 -12.96 -1.85
N ALA A 207 20.69 -12.21 -2.03
CA ALA A 207 20.42 -11.50 -3.27
C ALA A 207 21.19 -10.18 -3.39
N ASP A 208 21.48 -9.54 -2.24
CA ASP A 208 22.16 -8.24 -2.20
C ASP A 208 23.08 -8.13 -0.98
N ALA A 209 24.39 -8.06 -1.25
CA ALA A 209 25.43 -7.99 -0.24
C ALA A 209 25.41 -6.69 0.60
N ARG A 210 24.66 -5.68 0.18
CA ARG A 210 24.47 -4.44 0.99
C ARG A 210 23.70 -4.67 2.29
N TRP A 211 22.94 -5.78 2.43
CA TRP A 211 22.34 -6.18 3.70
C TRP A 211 23.40 -6.85 4.57
N VAL A 212 24.10 -6.08 5.43
CA VAL A 212 25.34 -6.53 6.10
C VAL A 212 25.12 -7.25 7.42
N SER A 213 24.04 -6.96 8.17
CA SER A 213 23.80 -7.58 9.48
C SER A 213 23.49 -9.08 9.35
N ARG A 214 23.86 -9.85 10.36
CA ARG A 214 23.37 -11.23 10.53
C ARG A 214 22.14 -11.20 11.41
N TRP A 215 21.14 -12.03 11.15
CA TRP A 215 19.89 -12.04 11.92
C TRP A 215 20.09 -12.15 13.43
N ARG A 216 21.09 -12.92 13.89
CA ARG A 216 21.41 -13.07 15.32
C ARG A 216 21.88 -11.77 16.00
N GLU A 217 22.24 -10.77 15.24
CA GLU A 217 22.71 -9.45 15.68
C GLU A 217 21.56 -8.44 15.76
N VAL A 218 20.39 -8.81 15.25
CA VAL A 218 19.19 -7.95 15.19
C VAL A 218 18.44 -8.05 16.50
N GLU A 219 18.15 -6.93 17.12
CA GLU A 219 17.25 -6.87 18.26
C GLU A 219 15.80 -6.99 17.80
N LEU A 220 15.13 -8.08 18.17
CA LEU A 220 13.72 -8.33 17.84
C LEU A 220 12.85 -8.19 19.09
N LEU A 221 11.89 -7.27 19.04
CA LEU A 221 10.84 -7.12 20.04
C LEU A 221 9.51 -7.58 19.46
N VAL A 222 8.82 -8.50 20.14
CA VAL A 222 7.51 -9.00 19.72
C VAL A 222 6.51 -8.80 20.86
N ASN A 223 5.41 -8.11 20.58
CA ASN A 223 4.35 -7.82 21.55
C ASN A 223 4.89 -7.38 22.93
N PRO A 224 5.68 -6.30 23.02
CA PRO A 224 6.33 -5.91 24.28
C PRO A 224 5.35 -5.54 25.39
N ASN A 225 4.09 -5.22 25.07
CA ASN A 225 3.02 -4.99 26.05
C ASN A 225 2.33 -6.28 26.54
N GLY A 226 2.83 -7.47 26.12
CA GLY A 226 2.23 -8.74 26.45
C GLY A 226 1.28 -9.27 25.37
N PRO A 227 0.43 -10.26 25.70
CA PRO A 227 -0.47 -10.90 24.74
C PRO A 227 -1.42 -9.92 24.06
N LEU A 228 -1.63 -10.12 22.75
CA LEU A 228 -2.60 -9.39 21.94
C LEU A 228 -3.53 -10.42 21.26
N SER A 229 -4.59 -10.80 21.93
CA SER A 229 -5.54 -11.82 21.47
C SER A 229 -6.86 -11.24 20.93
N ASP A 230 -6.97 -9.92 20.94
CA ASP A 230 -8.17 -9.19 20.55
C ASP A 230 -7.71 -7.85 19.98
N ALA A 231 -7.60 -7.78 18.66
CA ALA A 231 -7.08 -6.65 17.92
C ALA A 231 -8.07 -6.19 16.82
N GLY A 232 -7.58 -5.50 15.83
CA GLY A 232 -8.39 -5.00 14.72
C GLY A 232 -9.41 -3.96 15.16
N SER A 233 -10.56 -3.91 14.47
CA SER A 233 -11.58 -2.87 14.67
C SER A 233 -12.21 -2.86 16.08
N GLN A 234 -12.04 -3.92 16.87
CA GLN A 234 -12.53 -3.97 18.24
C GLN A 234 -11.69 -3.11 19.21
N LYS A 235 -10.46 -2.81 18.85
CA LYS A 235 -9.50 -2.07 19.70
C LYS A 235 -8.97 -0.79 19.07
N ASP A 236 -9.06 -0.68 17.74
CA ASP A 236 -8.59 0.50 17.01
C ASP A 236 -9.59 0.86 15.91
N ASN A 237 -9.72 2.15 15.61
CA ASN A 237 -10.53 2.61 14.51
C ASN A 237 -9.75 2.61 13.21
N GLY A 238 -10.45 2.51 12.09
CA GLY A 238 -9.86 2.62 10.77
C GLY A 238 -10.58 3.62 9.88
N GLN A 239 -9.84 4.15 8.92
CA GLN A 239 -10.36 5.01 7.87
C GLN A 239 -9.50 4.92 6.62
N THR A 240 -10.13 5.01 5.45
CA THR A 240 -9.46 5.09 4.14
C THR A 240 -8.40 6.20 4.12
N GLY A 241 -7.22 5.92 3.55
CA GLY A 241 -6.17 6.91 3.32
C GLY A 241 -5.36 7.32 4.56
N ARG A 242 -5.45 6.60 5.68
CA ARG A 242 -4.67 6.92 6.90
C ARG A 242 -3.29 6.25 6.96
N LYS A 243 -2.89 5.49 5.92
CA LYS A 243 -1.57 4.82 5.85
C LYS A 243 -0.75 5.25 4.63
N LEU A 244 -0.92 6.51 4.20
CA LEU A 244 -0.26 7.02 2.99
C LEU A 244 1.27 6.94 3.06
N VAL A 245 1.88 7.15 4.23
CA VAL A 245 3.33 7.01 4.42
C VAL A 245 3.78 5.60 4.02
N MET A 246 3.02 4.57 4.43
CA MET A 246 3.31 3.19 4.04
C MET A 246 2.98 2.93 2.55
N ASP A 247 1.91 3.53 2.04
CA ASP A 247 1.44 3.28 0.68
C ASP A 247 2.35 3.90 -0.38
N TYR A 248 3.12 4.93 -0.01
CA TYR A 248 4.07 5.60 -0.89
C TYR A 248 5.50 5.10 -0.65
N TYR A 249 6.32 5.85 0.08
CA TYR A 249 7.77 5.63 0.12
C TYR A 249 8.36 5.58 1.55
N GLY A 250 7.51 5.49 2.57
CA GLY A 250 7.93 5.57 3.96
C GLY A 250 8.18 7.01 4.44
N PRO A 251 8.61 7.18 5.71
CA PRO A 251 8.63 8.48 6.37
C PRO A 251 9.71 9.45 5.87
N ARG A 252 10.65 8.96 5.06
CA ARG A 252 11.75 9.78 4.52
C ARG A 252 11.33 10.70 3.39
N VAL A 253 10.29 10.33 2.65
CA VAL A 253 9.86 11.03 1.45
C VAL A 253 8.59 11.82 1.74
N PRO A 254 8.49 13.09 1.29
CA PRO A 254 7.28 13.88 1.48
C PRO A 254 6.07 13.25 0.76
N LEU A 255 4.86 13.62 1.20
CA LEU A 255 3.60 13.17 0.62
C LEU A 255 2.89 14.33 -0.10
N GLY A 256 2.15 14.01 -1.16
CA GLY A 256 1.24 14.95 -1.82
C GLY A 256 -0.11 15.10 -1.13
N GLY A 257 -0.49 14.13 -0.30
CA GLY A 257 -1.74 14.13 0.49
C GLY A 257 -2.88 13.31 -0.10
N GLY A 258 -2.82 12.92 -1.37
CA GLY A 258 -3.87 12.15 -2.04
C GLY A 258 -3.84 10.66 -1.69
N ALA A 259 -4.97 10.11 -1.27
CA ALA A 259 -5.15 8.68 -1.10
C ALA A 259 -5.25 7.98 -2.46
N ILE A 260 -4.59 6.82 -2.59
CA ILE A 260 -4.58 6.02 -3.83
C ILE A 260 -5.65 4.93 -3.86
N TYR A 261 -6.14 4.51 -2.69
CA TYR A 261 -7.24 3.54 -2.59
C TYR A 261 -8.60 4.21 -2.60
N GLY A 262 -9.62 3.48 -3.04
CA GLY A 262 -10.99 3.96 -3.09
C GLY A 262 -11.29 4.93 -4.24
N LYS A 263 -10.40 5.10 -5.21
CA LYS A 263 -10.55 6.00 -6.36
C LYS A 263 -10.40 5.24 -7.67
N HIS A 264 -11.10 5.65 -8.71
CA HIS A 264 -10.94 5.04 -10.04
C HIS A 264 -9.52 5.28 -10.61
N PRO A 265 -9.01 4.40 -11.50
CA PRO A 265 -7.61 4.43 -11.94
C PRO A 265 -7.17 5.73 -12.63
N THR A 266 -8.09 6.46 -13.24
CA THR A 266 -7.79 7.73 -13.91
C THR A 266 -7.95 8.95 -13.00
N HIS A 267 -8.23 8.76 -11.71
CA HIS A 267 -8.18 9.85 -10.73
C HIS A 267 -6.77 10.40 -10.61
N VAL A 268 -6.64 11.73 -10.56
CA VAL A 268 -5.34 12.40 -10.56
C VAL A 268 -4.41 11.93 -9.44
N ASP A 269 -4.93 11.65 -8.25
CA ASP A 269 -4.12 11.13 -7.14
C ASP A 269 -3.48 9.78 -7.44
N ARG A 270 -4.14 8.93 -8.24
CA ARG A 270 -3.61 7.61 -8.63
C ARG A 270 -2.71 7.70 -9.85
N PHE A 271 -3.25 8.20 -10.97
CA PHE A 271 -2.48 8.21 -12.20
C PHE A 271 -1.30 9.19 -12.13
N GLY A 272 -1.48 10.37 -11.52
CA GLY A 272 -0.44 11.37 -11.36
C GLY A 272 0.70 10.87 -10.47
N ALA A 273 0.39 10.21 -9.34
CA ALA A 273 1.40 9.58 -8.50
C ALA A 273 2.18 8.49 -9.23
N ARG A 274 1.49 7.67 -10.06
CA ARG A 274 2.14 6.64 -10.90
C ARG A 274 3.08 7.27 -11.92
N VAL A 275 2.63 8.28 -12.65
CA VAL A 275 3.47 8.97 -13.65
C VAL A 275 4.68 9.64 -13.00
N ALA A 276 4.48 10.34 -11.89
CA ALA A 276 5.58 10.94 -11.12
C ALA A 276 6.60 9.88 -10.65
N ARG A 277 6.12 8.71 -10.22
CA ARG A 277 6.99 7.57 -9.86
C ARG A 277 7.77 7.03 -11.05
N GLU A 278 7.11 6.83 -12.19
CA GLU A 278 7.74 6.34 -13.42
C GLU A 278 8.87 7.28 -13.86
N LEU A 279 8.65 8.60 -13.83
CA LEU A 279 9.68 9.60 -14.13
C LEU A 279 10.87 9.53 -13.17
N ALA A 280 10.60 9.40 -11.87
CA ALA A 280 11.66 9.27 -10.87
C ALA A 280 12.49 7.99 -11.09
N VAL A 281 11.85 6.85 -11.37
CA VAL A 281 12.53 5.59 -11.67
C VAL A 281 13.38 5.70 -12.94
N ASP A 282 12.86 6.35 -13.98
CA ASP A 282 13.59 6.55 -15.23
C ASP A 282 14.83 7.45 -15.04
N ALA A 283 14.75 8.45 -14.16
CA ALA A 283 15.89 9.27 -13.81
C ALA A 283 16.98 8.44 -13.12
N VAL A 284 16.60 7.58 -12.15
CA VAL A 284 17.56 6.70 -11.45
C VAL A 284 18.18 5.68 -12.39
N LYS A 285 17.40 5.08 -13.29
CA LYS A 285 17.92 4.18 -14.34
C LYS A 285 18.92 4.85 -15.27
N ARG A 286 18.85 6.17 -15.46
CA ARG A 286 19.80 6.97 -16.24
C ARG A 286 21.01 7.45 -15.45
N GLY A 287 21.16 7.06 -14.18
CA GLY A 287 22.33 7.34 -13.37
C GLY A 287 22.13 8.34 -12.22
N ALA A 288 20.93 8.86 -12.00
CA ALA A 288 20.64 9.60 -10.79
C ALA A 288 20.74 8.69 -9.55
N GLY A 289 21.29 9.18 -8.45
CA GLY A 289 21.29 8.42 -7.19
C GLY A 289 19.93 8.38 -6.53
N GLU A 290 19.24 9.52 -6.52
CA GLU A 290 17.86 9.70 -6.07
C GLU A 290 17.17 10.72 -6.96
N CYS A 291 15.86 10.57 -7.13
CA CYS A 291 15.02 11.55 -7.83
C CYS A 291 13.69 11.73 -7.10
N LEU A 292 13.33 12.97 -6.82
CA LEU A 292 12.04 13.38 -6.30
C LEU A 292 11.32 14.24 -7.33
N VAL A 293 10.13 13.83 -7.71
CA VAL A 293 9.24 14.54 -8.65
C VAL A 293 8.03 15.05 -7.88
N ARG A 294 7.75 16.35 -8.01
CA ARG A 294 6.49 16.97 -7.55
C ARG A 294 5.76 17.51 -8.75
N ALA A 295 4.50 17.17 -8.92
CA ALA A 295 3.67 17.75 -9.97
C ALA A 295 2.38 18.30 -9.40
N VAL A 296 1.95 19.46 -9.93
CA VAL A 296 0.75 20.18 -9.51
C VAL A 296 -0.27 20.13 -10.64
N TYR A 297 -1.44 19.61 -10.35
CA TYR A 297 -2.54 19.51 -11.32
C TYR A 297 -3.71 20.42 -10.98
N ALA A 298 -4.45 20.84 -11.99
CA ALA A 298 -5.71 21.55 -11.85
C ALA A 298 -6.81 20.88 -12.69
N PRO A 299 -8.07 20.94 -12.24
CA PRO A 299 -9.21 20.38 -12.97
C PRO A 299 -9.30 20.91 -14.41
N ASN A 300 -9.59 20.01 -15.34
CA ASN A 300 -9.74 20.31 -16.78
C ASN A 300 -8.51 20.93 -17.47
N VAL A 301 -7.36 20.90 -16.83
CA VAL A 301 -6.07 21.26 -17.45
C VAL A 301 -5.32 19.97 -17.75
N ALA A 302 -5.05 19.69 -19.03
CA ALA A 302 -4.45 18.41 -19.43
C ALA A 302 -3.00 18.24 -18.96
N GLU A 303 -2.26 19.34 -18.93
CA GLU A 303 -0.85 19.39 -18.51
C GLU A 303 -0.77 19.80 -17.03
N PRO A 304 0.22 19.33 -16.27
CA PRO A 304 0.45 19.85 -14.94
C PRO A 304 0.81 21.34 -14.96
N LEU A 305 0.30 22.10 -14.00
CA LEU A 305 0.61 23.53 -13.86
C LEU A 305 2.09 23.77 -13.52
N ASP A 306 2.69 22.86 -12.75
CA ASP A 306 4.09 22.91 -12.37
C ASP A 306 4.64 21.51 -12.17
N VAL A 307 5.91 21.32 -12.52
CA VAL A 307 6.65 20.08 -12.29
C VAL A 307 8.04 20.41 -11.78
N GLN A 308 8.32 19.99 -10.58
CA GLN A 308 9.62 20.14 -9.93
C GLN A 308 10.31 18.80 -9.87
N VAL A 309 11.57 18.74 -10.32
CA VAL A 309 12.40 17.53 -10.28
C VAL A 309 13.66 17.85 -9.50
N GLU A 310 13.86 17.14 -8.40
CA GLU A 310 15.07 17.23 -7.59
C GLU A 310 15.85 15.93 -7.74
N VAL A 311 17.12 16.05 -8.15
CA VAL A 311 18.03 14.92 -8.35
C VAL A 311 19.20 15.05 -7.36
N ALA A 312 19.42 14.03 -6.54
CA ALA A 312 20.57 13.96 -5.66
C ALA A 312 21.62 12.99 -6.23
N ARG A 313 22.90 13.38 -6.13
CA ARG A 313 24.06 12.59 -6.61
C ARG A 313 24.07 12.34 -8.10
N GLY A 314 24.47 13.31 -8.85
CA GLY A 314 24.81 13.30 -10.27
C GLY A 314 25.01 14.73 -10.73
N ASP A 315 26.05 14.99 -11.49
CA ASP A 315 26.44 16.35 -11.92
C ASP A 315 25.50 16.94 -12.99
N GLU A 316 24.44 16.23 -13.39
CA GLU A 316 23.48 16.71 -14.37
C GLU A 316 22.13 17.04 -13.74
N VAL A 317 21.82 18.32 -13.72
CA VAL A 317 20.46 18.82 -13.54
C VAL A 317 19.66 18.40 -14.78
N MET A 318 18.69 17.50 -14.61
CA MET A 318 17.82 17.05 -15.69
C MET A 318 17.11 18.26 -16.32
N PRO A 319 17.21 18.48 -17.62
CA PRO A 319 16.53 19.60 -18.27
C PRO A 319 15.02 19.44 -18.17
N LYS A 320 14.31 20.52 -17.87
CA LYS A 320 12.83 20.58 -17.80
C LYS A 320 12.10 20.00 -19.03
N SER A 321 12.78 19.91 -20.18
CA SER A 321 12.24 19.37 -21.44
C SER A 321 11.99 17.86 -21.45
N ILE A 322 12.59 17.09 -20.55
CA ILE A 322 12.34 15.63 -20.45
C ILE A 322 11.03 15.36 -19.69
N VAL A 323 10.59 16.29 -18.88
CA VAL A 323 9.37 16.20 -18.09
C VAL A 323 8.12 16.38 -18.95
N SER A 324 8.19 17.20 -20.00
CA SER A 324 7.04 17.49 -20.89
C SER A 324 6.64 16.34 -21.82
N ALA A 325 7.56 15.45 -22.18
CA ALA A 325 7.30 14.39 -23.16
C ALA A 325 6.52 13.17 -22.62
N GLY A 326 6.38 13.03 -21.27
CA GLY A 326 5.70 11.89 -20.62
C GLY A 326 4.30 12.19 -20.07
N TRP A 327 3.82 13.42 -20.15
CA TRP A 327 2.64 13.91 -19.42
C TRP A 327 1.34 13.96 -20.23
N CYS A 328 1.21 13.26 -21.34
CA CYS A 328 -0.01 13.30 -22.14
C CYS A 328 -1.11 12.45 -21.49
N CYS A 329 -2.25 13.06 -21.16
CA CYS A 329 -3.45 12.38 -20.64
C CYS A 329 -4.01 11.30 -21.58
N SER A 330 -3.61 11.28 -22.87
CA SER A 330 -4.03 10.27 -23.84
C SER A 330 -3.38 8.89 -23.65
N CYS A 331 -2.38 8.74 -22.80
CA CYS A 331 -1.72 7.45 -22.54
C CYS A 331 -2.46 6.53 -21.54
N GLY A 332 -3.58 6.99 -20.96
CA GLY A 332 -4.39 6.18 -20.04
C GLY A 332 -5.22 5.07 -20.72
N ALA A 333 -5.31 5.07 -22.06
CA ALA A 333 -6.20 4.18 -22.80
C ALA A 333 -5.51 3.05 -23.58
N ALA A 334 -4.21 2.90 -23.57
CA ALA A 334 -3.53 1.87 -24.35
C ALA A 334 -2.33 1.28 -23.59
N SER A 335 -2.54 0.22 -22.90
CA SER A 335 -1.75 -1.02 -22.90
C SER A 335 -2.13 -1.85 -21.68
N GLY A 336 -2.75 -2.98 -21.96
CA GLY A 336 -3.07 -3.98 -20.97
C GLY A 336 -1.81 -4.58 -20.35
N ALA A 337 -1.99 -5.11 -19.14
CA ALA A 337 -1.17 -6.09 -18.47
C ALA A 337 0.34 -5.75 -18.35
N GLY A 338 0.68 -4.62 -17.75
CA GLY A 338 1.98 -4.40 -17.13
C GLY A 338 1.87 -4.68 -15.63
N ARG A 339 2.67 -5.60 -15.09
CA ARG A 339 2.77 -5.88 -13.66
C ARG A 339 2.97 -4.57 -12.91
N THR A 340 2.05 -4.26 -12.01
CA THR A 340 2.13 -3.11 -11.11
C THR A 340 3.36 -3.27 -10.24
N SER A 341 4.42 -2.54 -10.59
CA SER A 341 5.61 -2.43 -9.75
C SER A 341 5.29 -1.58 -8.53
N ALA A 342 5.35 -2.18 -7.37
CA ALA A 342 5.64 -1.66 -6.04
C ALA A 342 4.98 -0.34 -5.56
N VAL A 343 3.80 0.02 -6.04
CA VAL A 343 2.82 0.72 -5.22
C VAL A 343 1.89 -0.38 -4.74
N THR A 344 2.21 -0.94 -3.61
CA THR A 344 1.52 -2.01 -2.86
C THR A 344 0.55 -2.84 -3.70
N ALA A 345 1.07 -3.88 -4.39
CA ALA A 345 0.22 -4.92 -4.93
C ALA A 345 -0.48 -5.61 -3.75
N TRP A 346 -1.78 -5.47 -3.67
CA TRP A 346 -2.62 -6.30 -2.83
C TRP A 346 -2.41 -7.76 -3.24
N PRO A 347 -2.29 -8.74 -2.32
CA PRO A 347 -2.10 -10.13 -2.69
C PRO A 347 -3.20 -10.57 -3.67
N ALA A 348 -2.79 -10.99 -4.87
CA ALA A 348 -3.68 -11.49 -5.90
C ALA A 348 -4.51 -12.65 -5.33
N ARG A 349 -5.80 -12.66 -5.62
CA ARG A 349 -6.68 -13.79 -5.30
C ARG A 349 -6.08 -15.05 -5.93
N SER A 350 -5.71 -16.04 -5.12
CA SER A 350 -5.51 -17.40 -5.61
C SER A 350 -6.83 -17.86 -6.24
N ARG A 351 -6.83 -18.13 -7.56
CA ARG A 351 -7.98 -18.77 -8.21
C ARG A 351 -8.14 -20.14 -7.54
N PRO A 352 -9.34 -20.55 -7.14
CA PRO A 352 -9.55 -21.94 -6.80
C PRO A 352 -9.26 -22.76 -8.05
N ALA A 353 -8.41 -23.77 -7.92
CA ALA A 353 -8.25 -24.80 -8.93
C ALA A 353 -9.62 -25.48 -9.11
N GLY A 354 -10.14 -25.42 -10.33
CA GLY A 354 -11.31 -26.16 -10.76
C GLY A 354 -11.01 -27.63 -10.97
#